data_715d0b7eea951ed9000edd179f987b70
#
_entry.id   715d0b7eea951ed9000edd179f987b70
#
_cell.length_a   1.000
_cell.length_b   1.000
_cell.length_c   1.000
_cell.angle_alpha   90.00
_cell.angle_beta   90.00
_cell.angle_gamma   90.00
#
_symmetry.space_group_name_H-M   'P 1'
#
loop_
_entity.id
_entity.type
_entity.pdbx_description
1 polymer ?
#
loop_
_entity_poly.entity_id
_entity_poly.type
_entity_poly.pdbx_seq_one_letter_code
_entity_poly.pdbx_strand_id
1 'polypeptide(L)'
;MAAKSLLRKGAAFVLVIMLMSVTMSVLAAPDVLPATVESTAENLVTLKAPEQLISSTNNRKLPISATAPQGVLVSVYRYNYATGCFHKITTGDVPLESVVGSTMLFAGQVDLNSGMNKFLIRGAYDDATYSVVKFDVNVLNEGFMDRIKGVISNIFN
;
A
#
# COMPACT_ATOMS: atom_id res chain seq x y z
N MET A 1 19.77 -47.98 -34.40
CA MET A 1 20.32 -46.59 -34.16
C MET A 1 19.26 -45.52 -33.86
N ALA A 2 18.00 -45.73 -34.14
CA ALA A 2 16.90 -44.71 -33.92
C ALA A 2 16.57 -44.45 -32.44
N ALA A 3 16.64 -45.43 -31.53
CA ALA A 3 16.25 -45.28 -30.13
C ALA A 3 17.11 -44.30 -29.31
N LYS A 4 18.42 -44.22 -29.60
CA LYS A 4 19.32 -43.28 -28.91
C LYS A 4 19.08 -41.81 -29.26
N SER A 5 18.55 -41.51 -30.46
CA SER A 5 18.25 -40.15 -30.90
C SER A 5 16.94 -39.64 -30.27
N LEU A 6 15.96 -40.51 -30.04
CA LEU A 6 14.69 -40.18 -29.38
C LEU A 6 14.91 -39.86 -27.88
N LEU A 7 15.77 -40.61 -27.22
CA LEU A 7 16.10 -40.40 -25.79
C LEU A 7 16.81 -39.04 -25.57
N ARG A 8 17.69 -38.64 -26.49
CA ARG A 8 18.38 -37.36 -26.44
C ARG A 8 17.43 -36.17 -26.67
N LYS A 9 16.47 -36.33 -27.59
CA LYS A 9 15.46 -35.27 -27.86
C LYS A 9 14.45 -35.15 -26.71
N GLY A 10 14.05 -36.23 -26.07
CA GLY A 10 13.20 -36.24 -24.89
C GLY A 10 13.87 -35.61 -23.68
N ALA A 11 15.14 -35.90 -23.42
CA ALA A 11 15.90 -35.33 -22.32
C ALA A 11 16.11 -33.81 -22.49
N ALA A 12 16.35 -33.32 -23.71
CA ALA A 12 16.44 -31.88 -23.98
C ALA A 12 15.12 -31.15 -23.77
N PHE A 13 13.98 -31.76 -24.11
CA PHE A 13 12.65 -31.17 -23.94
C PHE A 13 12.25 -31.06 -22.44
N VAL A 14 12.57 -32.09 -21.66
CA VAL A 14 12.37 -32.09 -20.20
C VAL A 14 13.24 -31.02 -19.52
N LEU A 15 14.49 -30.85 -19.97
CA LEU A 15 15.40 -29.83 -19.45
C LEU A 15 14.89 -28.42 -19.73
N VAL A 16 14.33 -28.18 -20.92
CA VAL A 16 13.73 -26.87 -21.29
C VAL A 16 12.48 -26.58 -20.45
N ILE A 17 11.65 -27.59 -20.18
CA ILE A 17 10.47 -27.42 -19.31
C ILE A 17 10.91 -27.16 -17.86
N MET A 18 11.96 -27.79 -17.35
CA MET A 18 12.50 -27.50 -16.01
C MET A 18 13.11 -26.10 -15.89
N LEU A 19 13.72 -25.59 -16.96
CA LEU A 19 14.27 -24.23 -16.97
C LEU A 19 13.18 -23.14 -17.07
N MET A 20 11.98 -23.46 -17.55
CA MET A 20 10.84 -22.52 -17.60
C MET A 20 10.03 -22.43 -16.30
N SER A 21 10.26 -23.29 -15.33
CA SER A 21 9.72 -23.15 -13.97
C SER A 21 10.54 -22.13 -13.14
N VAL A 22 10.81 -20.95 -13.71
CA VAL A 22 11.23 -19.79 -12.92
C VAL A 22 10.02 -19.43 -12.06
N THR A 23 10.06 -19.86 -10.81
CA THR A 23 9.11 -19.41 -9.79
C THR A 23 9.21 -17.90 -9.77
N MET A 24 8.24 -17.20 -10.34
CA MET A 24 8.05 -15.80 -10.05
C MET A 24 7.78 -15.72 -8.55
N SER A 25 8.79 -15.30 -7.80
CA SER A 25 8.61 -14.93 -6.40
C SER A 25 7.53 -13.85 -6.41
N VAL A 26 6.33 -14.21 -5.97
CA VAL A 26 5.29 -13.22 -5.73
C VAL A 26 5.84 -12.33 -4.62
N LEU A 27 6.21 -11.12 -4.98
CA LEU A 27 6.64 -10.12 -4.02
C LEU A 27 5.41 -9.78 -3.18
N ALA A 28 5.33 -10.31 -1.97
CA ALA A 28 4.32 -9.96 -0.99
C ALA A 28 4.95 -9.03 0.04
N ALA A 29 4.32 -7.88 0.28
CA ALA A 29 4.79 -7.00 1.33
C ALA A 29 4.53 -7.63 2.72
N PRO A 30 5.36 -7.33 3.74
CA PRO A 30 5.13 -7.77 5.11
C PRO A 30 3.75 -7.36 5.62
N ASP A 31 3.09 -8.21 6.42
CA ASP A 31 1.75 -7.88 6.96
C ASP A 31 1.80 -6.86 8.09
N VAL A 32 2.92 -6.78 8.80
CA VAL A 32 3.14 -5.89 9.94
C VAL A 32 4.48 -5.19 9.81
N LEU A 33 4.48 -3.87 10.05
CA LEU A 33 5.68 -3.04 10.08
C LEU A 33 5.79 -2.32 11.44
N PRO A 34 6.99 -2.18 12.00
CA PRO A 34 7.19 -1.43 13.24
C PRO A 34 6.88 0.06 13.02
N ALA A 35 6.47 0.77 14.09
CA ALA A 35 6.23 2.22 14.02
C ALA A 35 7.47 3.03 13.61
N THR A 36 8.64 2.49 13.92
CA THR A 36 9.97 3.10 13.62
C THR A 36 10.48 2.81 12.22
N VAL A 37 9.70 2.10 11.37
CA VAL A 37 10.13 1.79 10.00
C VAL A 37 10.48 3.07 9.25
N GLU A 38 11.63 3.05 8.59
CA GLU A 38 12.17 4.12 7.76
C GLU A 38 12.48 3.59 6.36
N SER A 39 12.61 4.50 5.40
CA SER A 39 12.97 4.14 4.03
C SER A 39 14.43 3.65 3.95
N THR A 40 14.66 2.64 3.14
CA THR A 40 16.01 2.16 2.78
C THR A 40 16.46 2.70 1.41
N ALA A 41 15.51 3.18 0.61
CA ALA A 41 15.74 3.81 -0.68
C ALA A 41 14.95 5.12 -0.78
N GLU A 42 15.39 6.03 -1.62
CA GLU A 42 14.73 7.31 -1.83
C GLU A 42 13.65 7.20 -2.91
N ASN A 43 12.50 7.85 -2.67
CA ASN A 43 11.48 8.17 -3.67
C ASN A 43 10.89 7.01 -4.50
N LEU A 44 10.82 5.79 -3.96
CA LEU A 44 10.12 4.68 -4.63
C LEU A 44 8.59 4.84 -4.58
N VAL A 45 8.06 5.64 -3.65
CA VAL A 45 6.64 5.99 -3.61
C VAL A 45 6.47 7.45 -3.25
N THR A 46 5.58 8.14 -3.96
CA THR A 46 5.21 9.53 -3.67
C THR A 46 3.70 9.60 -3.50
N LEU A 47 3.23 10.00 -2.32
CA LEU A 47 1.81 10.20 -2.03
C LEU A 47 1.27 11.39 -2.86
N LYS A 48 0.10 11.20 -3.49
CA LYS A 48 -0.62 12.22 -4.27
C LYS A 48 -1.96 12.57 -3.65
N ALA A 49 -2.63 11.59 -3.04
CA ALA A 49 -3.84 11.84 -2.26
C ALA A 49 -3.79 11.00 -0.98
N PRO A 50 -4.03 11.61 0.20
CA PRO A 50 -4.24 13.05 0.40
C PRO A 50 -2.97 13.87 0.08
N GLU A 51 -3.14 15.12 -0.38
CA GLU A 51 -2.01 15.99 -0.74
C GLU A 51 -1.17 16.40 0.48
N GLN A 52 -1.81 16.49 1.64
CA GLN A 52 -1.16 16.88 2.89
C GLN A 52 -0.90 15.65 3.76
N LEU A 53 0.30 15.59 4.34
CA LEU A 53 0.67 14.52 5.27
C LEU A 53 -0.13 14.57 6.58
N ILE A 54 -0.73 15.70 6.92
CA ILE A 54 -1.65 15.86 8.04
C ILE A 54 -2.89 16.56 7.51
N SER A 55 -4.04 15.90 7.59
CA SER A 55 -5.30 16.42 7.06
C SER A 55 -6.48 16.11 7.97
N SER A 56 -7.60 16.79 7.74
CA SER A 56 -8.86 16.53 8.43
C SER A 56 -9.99 16.38 7.43
N THR A 57 -10.94 15.50 7.70
CA THR A 57 -12.10 15.24 6.86
C THR A 57 -13.33 14.93 7.70
N ASN A 58 -14.51 15.16 7.17
CA ASN A 58 -15.78 14.65 7.68
C ASN A 58 -16.25 13.38 6.93
N ASN A 59 -15.53 13.00 5.87
CA ASN A 59 -15.83 11.80 5.10
C ASN A 59 -15.21 10.57 5.77
N ARG A 60 -15.94 9.46 5.79
CA ARG A 60 -15.47 8.19 6.33
C ARG A 60 -14.74 7.32 5.31
N LYS A 61 -14.67 7.76 4.07
CA LYS A 61 -13.94 7.09 3.00
C LYS A 61 -12.84 8.00 2.49
N LEU A 62 -11.62 7.50 2.48
CA LEU A 62 -10.44 8.21 2.02
C LEU A 62 -9.92 7.58 0.74
N PRO A 63 -9.95 8.29 -0.40
CA PRO A 63 -9.19 7.86 -1.57
C PRO A 63 -7.70 8.05 -1.30
N ILE A 64 -6.92 7.04 -1.64
CA ILE A 64 -5.45 7.08 -1.58
C ILE A 64 -4.93 6.93 -2.99
N SER A 65 -4.04 7.82 -3.39
CA SER A 65 -3.29 7.67 -4.64
C SER A 65 -1.81 7.99 -4.44
N ALA A 66 -0.98 7.30 -5.19
CA ALA A 66 0.46 7.49 -5.17
C ALA A 66 1.05 7.25 -6.55
N THR A 67 2.21 7.83 -6.78
CA THR A 67 3.05 7.49 -7.93
C THR A 67 4.22 6.64 -7.48
N ALA A 68 4.58 5.64 -8.28
CA ALA A 68 5.76 4.81 -8.10
C ALA A 68 6.27 4.33 -9.46
N PRO A 69 7.56 3.99 -9.61
CA PRO A 69 8.08 3.39 -10.82
C PRO A 69 7.38 2.07 -11.15
N GLN A 70 7.36 1.72 -12.44
CA GLN A 70 6.84 0.43 -12.89
C GLN A 70 7.58 -0.72 -12.20
N GLY A 71 6.83 -1.74 -11.78
CA GLY A 71 7.36 -2.92 -11.08
C GLY A 71 7.47 -2.77 -9.57
N VAL A 72 7.28 -1.57 -9.02
CA VAL A 72 7.23 -1.35 -7.57
C VAL A 72 5.92 -1.90 -7.01
N LEU A 73 5.99 -2.72 -5.96
CA LEU A 73 4.84 -3.12 -5.17
C LEU A 73 4.50 -2.00 -4.20
N VAL A 74 3.30 -1.42 -4.33
CA VAL A 74 2.78 -0.42 -3.39
C VAL A 74 1.77 -1.08 -2.48
N SER A 75 1.94 -0.90 -1.16
CA SER A 75 1.09 -1.47 -0.11
C SER A 75 0.71 -0.40 0.90
N VAL A 76 -0.51 -0.46 1.43
CA VAL A 76 -1.04 0.52 2.38
C VAL A 76 -1.27 -0.14 3.75
N TYR A 77 -0.86 0.58 4.78
CA TYR A 77 -0.92 0.14 6.17
C TYR A 77 -1.66 1.15 7.04
N ARG A 78 -2.28 0.64 8.10
CA ARG A 78 -2.87 1.45 9.17
C ARG A 78 -2.19 1.16 10.49
N TYR A 79 -1.91 2.20 11.26
CA TYR A 79 -1.38 2.07 12.61
C TYR A 79 -2.44 1.47 13.56
N ASN A 80 -2.03 0.45 14.28
CA ASN A 80 -2.82 -0.17 15.33
C ASN A 80 -2.28 0.28 16.69
N TYR A 81 -3.06 1.05 17.42
CA TYR A 81 -2.67 1.59 18.72
C TYR A 81 -2.49 0.51 19.80
N ALA A 82 -3.15 -0.65 19.66
CA ALA A 82 -3.01 -1.74 20.62
C ALA A 82 -1.68 -2.49 20.49
N THR A 83 -1.16 -2.61 19.27
CA THR A 83 0.11 -3.32 19.00
C THR A 83 1.30 -2.38 18.83
N GLY A 84 1.05 -1.07 18.63
CA GLY A 84 2.10 -0.09 18.35
C GLY A 84 2.76 -0.27 16.98
N CYS A 85 2.10 -0.96 16.04
CA CYS A 85 2.65 -1.31 14.74
C CYS A 85 1.69 -0.89 13.61
N PHE A 86 2.23 -0.80 12.40
CA PHE A 86 1.45 -0.65 11.18
C PHE A 86 1.04 -2.01 10.64
N HIS A 87 -0.25 -2.24 10.46
CA HIS A 87 -0.82 -3.46 9.89
C HIS A 87 -1.30 -3.19 8.47
N LYS A 88 -1.01 -4.11 7.56
CA LYS A 88 -1.46 -4.03 6.16
C LYS A 88 -2.99 -3.96 6.12
N ILE A 89 -3.52 -3.05 5.34
CA ILE A 89 -4.97 -2.91 5.16
C ILE A 89 -5.46 -3.97 4.21
N THR A 90 -6.56 -4.63 4.58
CA THR A 90 -7.29 -5.56 3.71
C THR A 90 -8.71 -5.07 3.48
N THR A 91 -9.28 -5.37 2.32
CA THR A 91 -10.71 -5.21 2.03
C THR A 91 -11.29 -6.62 1.88
N GLY A 92 -11.99 -7.08 2.91
CA GLY A 92 -12.22 -8.51 3.09
C GLY A 92 -10.87 -9.21 3.31
N ASP A 93 -10.59 -10.25 2.52
CA ASP A 93 -9.33 -11.00 2.57
C ASP A 93 -8.27 -10.50 1.56
N VAL A 94 -8.58 -9.43 0.81
CA VAL A 94 -7.68 -8.92 -0.23
C VAL A 94 -6.86 -7.76 0.33
N PRO A 95 -5.52 -7.85 0.34
CA PRO A 95 -4.65 -6.76 0.75
C PRO A 95 -4.80 -5.55 -0.18
N LEU A 96 -4.75 -4.35 0.40
CA LEU A 96 -4.68 -3.11 -0.36
C LEU A 96 -3.25 -2.88 -0.83
N GLU A 97 -2.88 -3.66 -1.83
CA GLU A 97 -1.57 -3.59 -2.47
C GLU A 97 -1.67 -3.94 -3.96
N SER A 98 -0.76 -3.39 -4.75
CA SER A 98 -0.60 -3.77 -6.16
C SER A 98 0.78 -3.44 -6.70
N VAL A 99 1.22 -4.21 -7.68
CA VAL A 99 2.41 -3.88 -8.48
C VAL A 99 2.04 -2.79 -9.47
N VAL A 100 2.78 -1.70 -9.45
CA VAL A 100 2.55 -0.55 -10.32
C VAL A 100 2.91 -0.88 -11.76
N GLY A 101 1.98 -0.66 -12.66
CA GLY A 101 2.15 -0.86 -14.11
C GLY A 101 2.76 0.35 -14.82
N SER A 102 2.60 0.38 -16.15
CA SER A 102 3.13 1.44 -17.02
C SER A 102 2.53 2.83 -16.76
N THR A 103 1.38 2.92 -16.10
CA THR A 103 0.77 4.20 -15.72
C THR A 103 1.52 4.89 -14.58
N MET A 104 2.41 4.18 -13.89
CA MET A 104 3.12 4.64 -12.69
C MET A 104 2.19 5.15 -11.57
N LEU A 105 0.93 4.69 -11.56
CA LEU A 105 -0.09 5.10 -10.60
C LEU A 105 -0.55 3.93 -9.74
N PHE A 106 -0.68 4.19 -8.46
CA PHE A 106 -1.41 3.38 -7.49
C PHE A 106 -2.65 4.15 -7.05
N ALA A 107 -3.80 3.49 -6.96
CA ALA A 107 -5.03 4.05 -6.42
C ALA A 107 -5.76 3.03 -5.56
N GLY A 108 -6.31 3.49 -4.45
CA GLY A 108 -7.10 2.69 -3.53
C GLY A 108 -8.03 3.54 -2.70
N GLN A 109 -8.83 2.90 -1.86
CA GLN A 109 -9.73 3.56 -0.94
C GLN A 109 -9.72 2.82 0.40
N VAL A 110 -9.74 3.57 1.49
CA VAL A 110 -9.80 3.02 2.85
C VAL A 110 -10.96 3.64 3.63
N ASP A 111 -11.53 2.85 4.54
CA ASP A 111 -12.49 3.36 5.51
C ASP A 111 -11.76 3.99 6.68
N LEU A 112 -12.26 5.12 7.17
CA LEU A 112 -11.71 5.86 8.29
C LEU A 112 -12.49 5.58 9.58
N ASN A 113 -11.76 5.40 10.67
CA ASN A 113 -12.30 5.41 12.01
C ASN A 113 -12.53 6.85 12.49
N SER A 114 -13.44 7.05 13.44
CA SER A 114 -13.61 8.36 14.09
C SER A 114 -12.30 8.78 14.79
N GLY A 115 -11.94 10.06 14.67
CA GLY A 115 -10.72 10.61 15.25
C GLY A 115 -9.49 10.37 14.37
N MET A 116 -8.33 10.24 15.00
CA MET A 116 -7.03 10.15 14.31
C MET A 116 -6.79 8.78 13.69
N ASN A 117 -6.56 8.76 12.39
CA ASN A 117 -6.11 7.60 11.63
C ASN A 117 -4.69 7.86 11.14
N LYS A 118 -3.76 6.97 11.47
CA LYS A 118 -2.38 7.05 10.99
C LYS A 118 -2.15 5.97 9.94
N PHE A 119 -1.62 6.37 8.83
CA PHE A 119 -1.34 5.50 7.68
C PHE A 119 0.12 5.51 7.30
N LEU A 120 0.51 4.46 6.62
CA LEU A 120 1.80 4.34 5.97
C LEU A 120 1.57 3.72 4.59
N ILE A 121 2.15 4.33 3.55
CA ILE A 121 2.26 3.74 2.23
C ILE A 121 3.71 3.31 2.01
N ARG A 122 3.92 2.07 1.56
CA ARG A 122 5.22 1.48 1.26
C ARG A 122 5.29 1.19 -0.23
N GLY A 123 6.34 1.67 -0.88
CA GLY A 123 6.72 1.27 -2.22
C GLY A 123 8.00 0.46 -2.18
N ALA A 124 8.03 -0.73 -2.76
CA ALA A 124 9.17 -1.63 -2.68
C ALA A 124 9.43 -2.39 -3.96
N TYR A 125 10.69 -2.57 -4.31
CA TYR A 125 11.12 -3.58 -5.28
C TYR A 125 11.30 -4.94 -4.63
N ASP A 126 11.77 -4.95 -3.37
CA ASP A 126 12.00 -6.12 -2.54
C ASP A 126 11.98 -5.72 -1.05
N ASP A 127 12.30 -6.65 -0.15
CA ASP A 127 12.30 -6.37 1.29
C ASP A 127 13.47 -5.49 1.75
N ALA A 128 14.54 -5.40 0.97
CA ALA A 128 15.71 -4.58 1.28
C ALA A 128 15.64 -3.18 0.65
N THR A 129 14.90 -3.04 -0.47
CA THR A 129 14.84 -1.81 -1.29
C THR A 129 13.43 -1.25 -1.30
N TYR A 130 13.13 -0.37 -0.36
CA TYR A 130 11.80 0.23 -0.21
C TYR A 130 11.85 1.67 0.30
N SER A 131 10.79 2.41 0.03
CA SER A 131 10.51 3.69 0.66
C SER A 131 9.14 3.71 1.31
N VAL A 132 8.99 4.54 2.35
CA VAL A 132 7.74 4.71 3.09
C VAL A 132 7.37 6.18 3.21
N VAL A 133 6.08 6.46 3.13
CA VAL A 133 5.50 7.77 3.44
C VAL A 133 4.43 7.59 4.50
N LYS A 134 4.57 8.29 5.63
CA LYS A 134 3.60 8.29 6.73
C LYS A 134 2.71 9.51 6.61
N PHE A 135 1.41 9.34 6.85
CA PHE A 135 0.44 10.44 6.83
C PHE A 135 -0.71 10.18 7.80
N ASP A 136 -1.28 11.26 8.30
CA ASP A 136 -2.31 11.25 9.34
C ASP A 136 -3.59 11.91 8.81
N VAL A 137 -4.74 11.31 9.10
CA VAL A 137 -6.05 11.86 8.74
C VAL A 137 -6.97 11.84 9.96
N ASN A 138 -7.43 13.01 10.36
CA ASN A 138 -8.37 13.16 11.46
C ASN A 138 -9.81 13.24 10.94
N VAL A 139 -10.65 12.29 11.36
CA VAL A 139 -12.09 12.36 11.07
C VAL A 139 -12.77 13.22 12.12
N LEU A 140 -13.28 14.37 11.68
CA LEU A 140 -14.01 15.30 12.53
C LEU A 140 -15.36 14.70 12.93
N ASN A 141 -15.66 14.75 14.23
CA ASN A 141 -16.97 14.32 14.73
C ASN A 141 -18.04 15.35 14.32
N GLU A 142 -19.19 14.87 13.82
CA GLU A 142 -20.34 15.72 13.44
C GLU A 142 -20.75 16.67 14.56
N GLY A 143 -20.76 16.21 15.81
CA GLY A 143 -21.06 17.04 16.97
C GLY A 143 -20.05 18.18 17.21
N PHE A 144 -18.82 18.09 16.73
CA PHE A 144 -17.86 19.19 16.76
C PHE A 144 -18.19 20.24 15.69
N MET A 145 -18.58 19.82 14.50
CA MET A 145 -18.99 20.72 13.41
C MET A 145 -20.27 21.49 13.78
N ASP A 146 -21.22 20.84 14.43
CA ASP A 146 -22.46 21.50 14.88
C ASP A 146 -22.20 22.52 15.99
N ARG A 147 -21.25 22.26 16.90
CA ARG A 147 -20.81 23.26 17.89
C ARG A 147 -20.13 24.44 17.24
N ILE A 148 -19.28 24.26 16.25
CA ILE A 148 -18.65 25.37 15.52
C ILE A 148 -19.69 26.18 14.78
N LYS A 149 -20.66 25.58 14.10
CA LYS A 149 -21.76 26.29 13.44
C LYS A 149 -22.59 27.09 14.43
N GLY A 150 -22.90 26.52 15.61
CA GLY A 150 -23.61 27.19 16.68
C GLY A 150 -22.86 28.43 17.22
N VAL A 151 -21.55 28.33 17.39
CA VAL A 151 -20.71 29.45 17.82
C VAL A 151 -20.67 30.55 16.76
N ILE A 152 -20.47 30.17 15.49
CA ILE A 152 -20.46 31.17 14.39
C ILE A 152 -21.80 31.86 14.24
N SER A 153 -22.92 31.14 14.31
CA SER A 153 -24.26 31.78 14.23
C SER A 153 -24.54 32.73 15.37
N ASN A 154 -23.99 32.49 16.56
CA ASN A 154 -24.14 33.39 17.71
C ASN A 154 -23.24 34.63 17.66
N ILE A 155 -22.17 34.62 16.85
CA ILE A 155 -21.28 35.79 16.70
C ILE A 155 -21.82 36.78 15.65
N PHE A 156 -22.61 36.29 14.69
CA PHE A 156 -23.12 37.07 13.56
C PHE A 156 -24.62 37.46 13.69
N ASN A 157 -25.29 37.15 14.83
CA ASN A 157 -26.60 37.64 15.24
C ASN A 157 -26.44 38.60 16.44
#